data_8ca8bcca5a009d249efa1bc7373bc06e
#
_entry.id   8ca8bcca5a009d249efa1bc7373bc06e
#
_cell.length_a   1.000
_cell.length_b   1.000
_cell.length_c   1.000
_cell.angle_alpha   90.00
_cell.angle_beta   90.00
_cell.angle_gamma   90.00
#
_symmetry.space_group_name_H-M   'P 1'
#
loop_
_entity.id
_entity.type
_entity.pdbx_description
1 polymer ?
#
loop_
_entity_poly.entity_id
_entity_poly.type
_entity_poly.pdbx_seq_one_letter_code
_entity_poly.pdbx_strand_id
1 'polypeptide(L)'
;MVLLSVAQTADGRRRRIRLRKPKVTVAQDIIRKVELKTFAPILFGADSVVMDSPLRTMSEMGQESGTIIYVCTLPEVKTAGILTIGSCHDNAQVFVDDELAGRTDRIRHTLELPSVRDGQELKIQVDAIERKNADDLVGLAEPIILTADLDGHELTLNLRRWTILTIPDGYDTATKALETVAADSLDSLAPPDTSGKPGYYRFQAVFSRSGNIYLNMENFGRGQVFVNGNSLGYFSETNPSLQVLRRYLKRGFNEVVVFDVVGPRQAVLSAQDQSTVGQ
;
A
#
# COMPACT_ATOMS: atom_id res chain seq x y z
N MET A 1 -25.25 -38.59 -17.56
CA MET A 1 -26.63 -39.11 -17.49
C MET A 1 -27.55 -37.92 -17.61
N VAL A 2 -28.23 -37.74 -18.79
CA VAL A 2 -29.07 -36.58 -19.08
C VAL A 2 -30.48 -36.95 -18.70
N LEU A 3 -31.03 -36.31 -17.69
CA LEU A 3 -32.47 -36.48 -17.33
C LEU A 3 -33.32 -35.69 -18.32
N LEU A 4 -34.06 -36.37 -19.15
CA LEU A 4 -35.10 -35.82 -20.00
C LEU A 4 -36.40 -35.73 -19.18
N SER A 5 -36.84 -34.54 -18.81
CA SER A 5 -38.20 -34.34 -18.30
C SER A 5 -39.14 -34.09 -19.49
N VAL A 6 -40.16 -34.91 -19.57
CA VAL A 6 -41.24 -34.78 -20.56
C VAL A 6 -42.42 -34.12 -19.86
N ALA A 7 -42.76 -32.88 -20.27
CA ALA A 7 -43.99 -32.22 -19.82
C ALA A 7 -45.08 -32.53 -20.85
N GLN A 8 -46.23 -33.09 -20.41
CA GLN A 8 -47.45 -33.24 -21.20
C GLN A 8 -48.29 -31.98 -21.09
N THR A 9 -48.63 -31.42 -22.26
CA THR A 9 -49.59 -30.34 -22.33
C THR A 9 -50.99 -30.91 -22.53
N ALA A 10 -52.02 -30.20 -22.07
CA ALA A 10 -53.43 -30.57 -22.11
C ALA A 10 -53.97 -30.91 -23.53
N ASP A 11 -53.20 -30.70 -24.56
CA ASP A 11 -53.58 -30.87 -25.99
C ASP A 11 -52.87 -32.09 -26.65
N GLY A 12 -52.33 -33.01 -25.87
CA GLY A 12 -51.79 -34.29 -26.35
C GLY A 12 -50.57 -34.20 -27.30
N ARG A 13 -50.05 -33.05 -27.59
CA ARG A 13 -48.89 -32.88 -28.48
C ARG A 13 -47.60 -32.86 -27.69
N ARG A 14 -46.71 -33.82 -27.94
CA ARG A 14 -45.37 -33.86 -27.37
C ARG A 14 -44.48 -32.75 -27.96
N ARG A 15 -44.30 -31.65 -27.24
CA ARG A 15 -43.27 -30.65 -27.58
C ARG A 15 -41.93 -31.09 -26.96
N ARG A 16 -40.92 -31.36 -27.80
CA ARG A 16 -39.54 -31.54 -27.36
C ARG A 16 -38.99 -30.19 -26.90
N ILE A 17 -38.91 -30.00 -25.59
CA ILE A 17 -38.19 -28.86 -25.01
C ILE A 17 -36.70 -29.20 -25.11
N ARG A 18 -35.99 -28.52 -26.02
CA ARG A 18 -34.57 -28.55 -26.06
C ARG A 18 -34.07 -27.69 -24.89
N LEU A 19 -33.70 -28.33 -23.79
CA LEU A 19 -32.94 -27.69 -22.73
C LEU A 19 -31.60 -27.24 -23.34
N ARG A 20 -31.42 -25.93 -23.45
CA ARG A 20 -30.09 -25.38 -23.76
C ARG A 20 -29.19 -25.80 -22.62
N LYS A 21 -28.12 -26.55 -22.92
CA LYS A 21 -27.04 -26.78 -21.96
C LYS A 21 -26.61 -25.42 -21.41
N PRO A 22 -26.49 -25.23 -20.10
CA PRO A 22 -25.92 -24.00 -19.58
C PRO A 22 -24.56 -23.82 -20.24
N LYS A 23 -24.32 -22.67 -20.87
CA LYS A 23 -22.98 -22.29 -21.29
C LYS A 23 -22.16 -22.20 -20.00
N VAL A 24 -21.32 -23.19 -19.77
CA VAL A 24 -20.24 -23.07 -18.80
C VAL A 24 -19.35 -21.97 -19.39
N THR A 25 -19.50 -20.75 -18.90
CA THR A 25 -18.58 -19.67 -19.18
C THR A 25 -17.34 -20.05 -18.37
N VAL A 26 -16.35 -20.63 -19.05
CA VAL A 26 -14.99 -20.72 -18.48
C VAL A 26 -14.62 -19.25 -18.23
N ALA A 27 -14.33 -18.92 -16.97
CA ALA A 27 -13.81 -17.60 -16.61
C ALA A 27 -12.58 -17.38 -17.49
N GLN A 28 -12.69 -16.51 -18.50
CA GLN A 28 -11.54 -16.11 -19.29
C GLN A 28 -10.67 -15.28 -18.36
N ASP A 29 -9.42 -15.65 -18.22
CA ASP A 29 -8.46 -14.89 -17.44
C ASP A 29 -8.53 -13.42 -17.88
N ILE A 30 -8.95 -12.55 -16.97
CA ILE A 30 -9.14 -11.13 -17.25
C ILE A 30 -7.80 -10.46 -17.49
N ILE A 31 -6.78 -10.87 -16.76
CA ILE A 31 -5.38 -10.57 -17.07
C ILE A 31 -4.80 -11.76 -17.82
N ARG A 32 -4.44 -11.55 -19.09
CA ARG A 32 -3.81 -12.58 -19.94
C ARG A 32 -2.31 -12.67 -19.72
N LYS A 33 -1.69 -11.55 -19.37
CA LYS A 33 -0.26 -11.43 -19.08
C LYS A 33 -0.06 -10.30 -18.11
N VAL A 34 0.75 -10.53 -17.09
CA VAL A 34 1.19 -9.51 -16.15
C VAL A 34 2.65 -9.75 -15.81
N GLU A 35 3.41 -8.69 -15.71
CA GLU A 35 4.83 -8.73 -15.40
C GLU A 35 5.20 -7.50 -14.56
N LEU A 36 5.82 -7.72 -13.40
CA LEU A 36 6.45 -6.65 -12.63
C LEU A 36 7.72 -6.21 -13.37
N LYS A 37 7.80 -4.95 -13.74
CA LYS A 37 8.93 -4.39 -14.50
C LYS A 37 9.93 -3.66 -13.63
N THR A 38 9.45 -2.90 -12.67
CA THR A 38 10.29 -2.05 -11.82
C THR A 38 9.68 -1.95 -10.44
N PHE A 39 10.52 -1.92 -9.44
CA PHE A 39 10.19 -1.57 -8.06
C PHE A 39 11.11 -0.43 -7.63
N ALA A 40 10.54 0.59 -6.98
CA ALA A 40 11.30 1.63 -6.30
C ALA A 40 10.87 1.71 -4.83
N PRO A 41 11.82 1.64 -3.88
CA PRO A 41 11.52 1.89 -2.48
C PRO A 41 10.83 3.23 -2.26
N ILE A 42 10.01 3.35 -1.24
CA ILE A 42 9.19 4.54 -0.95
C ILE A 42 10.02 5.82 -0.86
N LEU A 43 11.25 5.73 -0.35
CA LEU A 43 12.14 6.87 -0.18
C LEU A 43 12.57 7.54 -1.49
N PHE A 44 12.49 6.85 -2.63
CA PHE A 44 12.79 7.44 -3.93
C PHE A 44 11.76 8.48 -4.39
N GLY A 45 10.58 8.51 -3.77
CA GLY A 45 9.58 9.55 -3.98
C GLY A 45 9.67 10.72 -2.99
N ALA A 46 10.63 10.69 -2.06
CA ALA A 46 10.71 11.66 -0.98
C ALA A 46 11.39 12.97 -1.39
N ASP A 47 10.80 14.07 -0.97
CA ASP A 47 11.50 15.34 -0.83
C ASP A 47 11.96 15.46 0.63
N SER A 48 13.25 15.73 0.88
CA SER A 48 13.83 15.75 2.21
C SER A 48 13.93 17.17 2.78
N VAL A 49 13.53 17.32 4.05
CA VAL A 49 13.78 18.53 4.83
C VAL A 49 14.40 18.13 6.17
N VAL A 50 15.61 18.58 6.43
CA VAL A 50 16.27 18.39 7.74
C VAL A 50 15.80 19.47 8.69
N MET A 51 15.31 19.07 9.88
CA MET A 51 14.85 20.01 10.91
C MET A 51 15.37 19.59 12.28
N ASP A 52 15.87 20.57 13.00
CA ASP A 52 16.43 20.36 14.34
C ASP A 52 15.38 20.29 15.47
N SER A 53 14.10 20.42 15.18
CA SER A 53 12.97 20.45 16.16
C SER A 53 12.24 21.81 16.14
N PRO A 54 10.94 21.89 16.41
CA PRO A 54 10.04 20.79 16.79
C PRO A 54 9.60 19.94 15.60
N LEU A 55 9.07 18.73 15.89
CA LEU A 55 8.36 17.94 14.88
C LEU A 55 7.26 18.77 14.23
N ARG A 56 7.17 18.67 12.91
CA ARG A 56 6.09 19.29 12.14
C ARG A 56 5.15 18.25 11.59
N THR A 57 3.89 18.53 11.64
CA THR A 57 2.84 17.71 11.01
C THR A 57 2.96 17.82 9.48
N MET A 58 2.32 16.90 8.76
CA MET A 58 2.26 16.91 7.30
C MET A 58 1.67 18.23 6.77
N SER A 59 0.62 18.74 7.42
CA SER A 59 -0.01 20.01 7.03
C SER A 59 0.92 21.21 7.21
N GLU A 60 1.73 21.25 8.28
CA GLU A 60 2.73 22.29 8.51
C GLU A 60 3.89 22.21 7.52
N MET A 61 4.10 21.03 6.90
CA MET A 61 5.05 20.83 5.81
C MET A 61 4.46 21.15 4.43
N GLY A 62 3.20 21.61 4.37
CA GLY A 62 2.52 21.96 3.13
C GLY A 62 2.06 20.77 2.30
N GLN A 63 1.99 19.58 2.89
CA GLN A 63 1.53 18.37 2.24
C GLN A 63 0.14 17.99 2.78
N GLU A 64 -0.84 17.79 1.89
CA GLU A 64 -2.23 17.48 2.28
C GLU A 64 -2.51 15.98 2.34
N SER A 65 -1.79 15.17 1.55
CA SER A 65 -1.98 13.72 1.45
C SER A 65 -0.68 13.00 1.10
N GLY A 66 -0.66 11.67 1.23
CA GLY A 66 0.51 10.85 0.96
C GLY A 66 1.13 10.30 2.25
N THR A 67 2.45 10.31 2.32
CA THR A 67 3.20 9.73 3.45
C THR A 67 4.21 10.75 3.97
N ILE A 68 4.41 10.77 5.28
CA ILE A 68 5.49 11.52 5.93
C ILE A 68 6.32 10.57 6.77
N ILE A 69 7.63 10.68 6.72
CA ILE A 69 8.55 9.83 7.47
C ILE A 69 9.41 10.71 8.38
N TYR A 70 9.41 10.39 9.65
CA TYR A 70 10.23 11.03 10.67
C TYR A 70 11.39 10.12 11.01
N VAL A 71 12.60 10.63 10.90
CA VAL A 71 13.83 9.86 11.13
C VAL A 71 14.65 10.53 12.20
N CYS A 72 15.08 9.77 13.22
CA CYS A 72 16.06 10.22 14.19
C CYS A 72 17.02 9.10 14.56
N THR A 73 18.19 9.48 15.07
CA THR A 73 19.18 8.54 15.61
C THR A 73 18.85 8.22 17.06
N LEU A 74 18.82 6.94 17.39
CA LEU A 74 18.58 6.46 18.74
C LEU A 74 19.89 6.47 19.55
N PRO A 75 19.84 6.83 20.84
CA PRO A 75 20.93 6.57 21.78
C PRO A 75 20.93 5.09 22.18
N GLU A 76 22.04 4.62 22.75
CA GLU A 76 22.14 3.26 23.30
C GLU A 76 21.11 3.03 24.40
N VAL A 77 20.30 1.97 24.25
CA VAL A 77 19.40 1.47 25.29
C VAL A 77 19.54 -0.05 25.36
N LYS A 78 20.17 -0.53 26.42
CA LYS A 78 20.59 -1.95 26.58
C LYS A 78 19.43 -2.91 26.84
N THR A 79 18.30 -2.40 27.30
CA THR A 79 17.09 -3.16 27.59
C THR A 79 16.01 -2.83 26.60
N ALA A 80 14.95 -3.63 26.55
CA ALA A 80 13.74 -3.25 25.82
C ALA A 80 13.18 -1.93 26.40
N GLY A 81 12.68 -1.07 25.52
CA GLY A 81 12.13 0.22 25.87
C GLY A 81 10.69 0.39 25.39
N ILE A 82 10.01 1.39 25.92
CA ILE A 82 8.67 1.78 25.47
C ILE A 82 8.78 3.11 24.73
N LEU A 83 8.50 3.09 23.45
CA LEU A 83 8.32 4.30 22.64
C LEU A 83 6.92 4.83 22.89
N THR A 84 6.82 6.08 23.35
CA THR A 84 5.56 6.80 23.52
C THR A 84 5.52 7.97 22.54
N ILE A 85 4.46 8.03 21.73
CA ILE A 85 4.21 9.09 20.75
C ILE A 85 3.12 9.99 21.35
N GLY A 86 3.37 11.30 21.44
CA GLY A 86 2.46 12.26 22.07
C GLY A 86 1.10 12.28 21.39
N SER A 87 1.07 12.39 20.07
CA SER A 87 -0.11 12.05 19.28
C SER A 87 0.25 11.54 17.89
N CYS A 88 -0.55 10.59 17.41
CA CYS A 88 -0.52 10.09 16.05
C CYS A 88 -1.94 10.13 15.51
N HIS A 89 -2.18 10.99 14.53
CA HIS A 89 -3.53 11.20 14.00
C HIS A 89 -3.94 10.18 12.95
N ASP A 90 -2.98 9.35 12.49
CA ASP A 90 -3.16 8.36 11.43
C ASP A 90 -2.51 7.02 11.78
N ASN A 91 -2.42 6.12 10.81
CA ASN A 91 -1.69 4.88 10.99
C ASN A 91 -0.19 5.13 10.83
N ALA A 92 0.59 4.69 11.79
CA ALA A 92 2.04 4.79 11.74
C ALA A 92 2.70 3.42 11.79
N GLN A 93 3.77 3.26 11.02
CA GLN A 93 4.68 2.13 11.06
C GLN A 93 6.00 2.60 11.66
N VAL A 94 6.52 1.86 12.62
CA VAL A 94 7.76 2.17 13.33
C VAL A 94 8.81 1.14 12.94
N PHE A 95 9.96 1.62 12.50
CA PHE A 95 11.09 0.80 12.08
C PHE A 95 12.33 1.17 12.88
N VAL A 96 13.18 0.19 13.15
CA VAL A 96 14.53 0.37 13.67
C VAL A 96 15.49 -0.27 12.66
N ASP A 97 16.41 0.50 12.10
CA ASP A 97 17.32 0.08 11.02
C ASP A 97 16.62 -0.67 9.87
N ASP A 98 15.51 -0.11 9.37
CA ASP A 98 14.66 -0.68 8.31
C ASP A 98 13.86 -1.94 8.69
N GLU A 99 14.02 -2.48 9.92
CA GLU A 99 13.21 -3.59 10.41
C GLU A 99 11.94 -3.07 11.08
N LEU A 100 10.77 -3.62 10.70
CA LEU A 100 9.49 -3.22 11.29
C LEU A 100 9.43 -3.64 12.76
N ALA A 101 9.50 -2.67 13.66
CA ALA A 101 9.32 -2.87 15.10
C ALA A 101 7.84 -3.00 15.49
N GLY A 102 6.95 -2.26 14.81
CA GLY A 102 5.52 -2.37 15.06
C GLY A 102 4.70 -1.27 14.40
N ARG A 103 3.42 -1.19 14.80
CA ARG A 103 2.45 -0.21 14.28
C ARG A 103 1.73 0.48 15.41
N THR A 104 1.47 1.77 15.23
CA THR A 104 0.67 2.62 16.12
C THR A 104 -0.47 3.26 15.33
N ASP A 105 -1.46 3.77 16.04
CA ASP A 105 -2.62 4.45 15.46
C ASP A 105 -3.15 5.53 16.42
N ARG A 106 -4.28 6.13 16.11
CA ARG A 106 -4.93 7.16 16.92
C ARG A 106 -5.27 6.73 18.36
N ILE A 107 -5.33 5.45 18.63
CA ILE A 107 -5.73 4.88 19.93
C ILE A 107 -4.50 4.35 20.66
N ARG A 108 -3.60 3.70 19.93
CA ARG A 108 -2.40 3.09 20.48
C ARG A 108 -1.21 4.03 20.25
N HIS A 109 -0.77 4.69 21.30
CA HIS A 109 0.32 5.66 21.26
C HIS A 109 1.64 5.11 21.79
N THR A 110 1.67 3.85 22.21
CA THR A 110 2.86 3.21 22.79
C THR A 110 3.24 1.96 22.03
N LEU A 111 4.54 1.72 21.91
CA LEU A 111 5.11 0.56 21.27
C LEU A 111 6.35 0.09 22.04
N GLU A 112 6.43 -1.21 22.28
CA GLU A 112 7.65 -1.82 22.83
C GLU A 112 8.72 -1.90 21.73
N LEU A 113 9.89 -1.34 22.00
CA LEU A 113 11.07 -1.47 21.15
C LEU A 113 12.04 -2.48 21.77
N PRO A 114 12.76 -3.27 20.96
CA PRO A 114 13.84 -4.10 21.44
C PRO A 114 14.97 -3.22 22.02
N SER A 115 15.97 -3.85 22.64
CA SER A 115 17.21 -3.14 22.99
C SER A 115 17.81 -2.50 21.74
N VAL A 116 18.24 -1.25 21.83
CA VAL A 116 18.81 -0.50 20.73
C VAL A 116 20.26 -0.16 21.00
N ARG A 117 21.06 -0.17 19.93
CA ARG A 117 22.48 0.24 19.97
C ARG A 117 22.58 1.73 19.66
N ASP A 118 23.65 2.35 20.15
CA ASP A 118 23.95 3.73 19.78
C ASP A 118 24.09 3.90 18.26
N GLY A 119 23.48 4.92 17.74
CA GLY A 119 23.51 5.23 16.32
C GLY A 119 22.49 4.48 15.44
N GLN A 120 21.67 3.59 15.98
CA GLN A 120 20.58 2.98 15.20
C GLN A 120 19.55 4.03 14.79
N GLU A 121 18.93 3.82 13.62
CA GLU A 121 17.96 4.74 13.07
C GLU A 121 16.54 4.35 13.45
N LEU A 122 15.80 5.27 14.06
CA LEU A 122 14.35 5.15 14.24
C LEU A 122 13.65 5.86 13.09
N LYS A 123 12.78 5.15 12.39
CA LYS A 123 11.88 5.70 11.39
C LYS A 123 10.44 5.53 11.82
N ILE A 124 9.66 6.61 11.77
CA ILE A 124 8.22 6.57 12.01
C ILE A 124 7.55 7.07 10.73
N GLN A 125 6.97 6.14 9.98
CA GLN A 125 6.24 6.42 8.76
C GLN A 125 4.77 6.59 9.08
N VAL A 126 4.19 7.74 8.73
CA VAL A 126 2.77 8.06 8.91
C VAL A 126 2.09 8.23 7.57
N ASP A 127 1.00 7.51 7.36
CA ASP A 127 0.26 7.52 6.10
C ASP A 127 -1.06 8.29 6.25
N ALA A 128 -1.25 9.30 5.41
CA ALA A 128 -2.48 10.06 5.25
C ALA A 128 -3.17 9.73 3.93
N ILE A 129 -3.21 8.46 3.59
CA ILE A 129 -3.87 7.95 2.39
C ILE A 129 -5.36 7.75 2.68
N GLU A 130 -6.22 8.18 1.75
CA GLU A 130 -7.68 8.06 1.87
C GLU A 130 -8.28 8.92 3.00
N ARG A 131 -7.79 10.15 3.13
CA ARG A 131 -8.24 11.09 4.15
C ARG A 131 -9.72 11.48 3.96
N LYS A 132 -10.52 11.38 5.04
CA LYS A 132 -11.96 11.70 4.99
C LYS A 132 -12.28 13.14 5.33
N ASN A 133 -11.45 13.80 6.16
CA ASN A 133 -11.66 15.19 6.60
C ASN A 133 -10.43 16.03 6.37
N ALA A 134 -10.57 17.16 5.68
CA ALA A 134 -9.47 18.09 5.41
C ALA A 134 -8.93 18.79 6.67
N ASP A 135 -9.72 18.85 7.73
CA ASP A 135 -9.40 19.57 8.98
C ASP A 135 -8.62 18.71 10.01
N ASP A 136 -8.47 17.41 9.75
CA ASP A 136 -7.72 16.54 10.65
C ASP A 136 -6.21 16.82 10.50
N LEU A 137 -5.54 17.06 11.63
CA LEU A 137 -4.07 17.10 11.68
C LEU A 137 -3.52 15.75 11.24
N VAL A 138 -2.52 15.77 10.37
CA VAL A 138 -1.85 14.58 9.85
C VAL A 138 -0.41 14.56 10.30
N GLY A 139 0.08 13.39 10.72
CA GLY A 139 1.45 13.22 11.17
C GLY A 139 1.54 13.01 12.67
N LEU A 140 2.72 13.30 13.21
CA LEU A 140 3.02 13.14 14.63
C LEU A 140 3.05 14.49 15.33
N ALA A 141 2.67 14.49 16.62
CA ALA A 141 2.94 15.61 17.51
C ALA A 141 3.78 15.15 18.69
N GLU A 142 4.63 16.07 19.16
CA GLU A 142 5.48 15.86 20.34
C GLU A 142 4.66 15.72 21.64
N PRO A 143 5.23 15.10 22.68
CA PRO A 143 6.58 14.55 22.75
C PRO A 143 6.71 13.16 22.14
N ILE A 144 7.89 12.80 21.64
CA ILE A 144 8.27 11.43 21.30
C ILE A 144 9.29 10.97 22.34
N ILE A 145 8.89 10.04 23.17
CA ILE A 145 9.64 9.62 24.36
C ILE A 145 10.00 8.15 24.27
N LEU A 146 11.25 7.83 24.54
CA LEU A 146 11.70 6.47 24.76
C LEU A 146 11.98 6.28 26.24
N THR A 147 11.23 5.38 26.89
CA THR A 147 11.42 5.00 28.29
C THR A 147 11.98 3.59 28.37
N ALA A 148 13.04 3.40 29.14
CA ALA A 148 13.65 2.09 29.33
C ALA A 148 14.15 1.93 30.77
N ASP A 149 14.33 0.68 31.25
CA ASP A 149 14.98 0.37 32.51
C ASP A 149 16.49 0.29 32.29
N LEU A 150 17.25 1.03 33.07
CA LEU A 150 18.70 0.96 33.12
C LEU A 150 19.12 0.65 34.55
N ASP A 151 19.50 -0.60 34.80
CA ASP A 151 19.99 -1.09 36.11
C ASP A 151 19.01 -0.80 37.27
N GLY A 152 17.71 -0.96 37.03
CA GLY A 152 16.65 -0.70 38.01
C GLY A 152 16.24 0.77 38.13
N HIS A 153 16.71 1.62 37.24
CA HIS A 153 16.32 3.03 37.13
C HIS A 153 15.59 3.30 35.80
N GLU A 154 14.44 3.97 35.87
CA GLU A 154 13.73 4.40 34.68
C GLU A 154 14.50 5.52 33.98
N LEU A 155 14.93 5.24 32.75
CA LEU A 155 15.54 6.22 31.87
C LEU A 155 14.46 6.75 30.90
N THR A 156 14.23 8.06 30.94
CA THR A 156 13.29 8.74 30.02
C THR A 156 14.03 9.66 29.07
N LEU A 157 13.97 9.38 27.79
CA LEU A 157 14.64 10.11 26.73
C LEU A 157 13.61 10.80 25.82
N ASN A 158 13.66 12.13 25.74
CA ASN A 158 12.90 12.86 24.77
C ASN A 158 13.68 12.90 23.45
N LEU A 159 13.19 12.19 22.44
CA LEU A 159 13.84 12.09 21.13
C LEU A 159 13.71 13.41 20.39
N ARG A 160 14.82 13.88 19.85
CA ARG A 160 14.95 15.15 19.16
C ARG A 160 15.83 15.01 17.93
N ARG A 161 15.96 16.07 17.13
CA ARG A 161 16.76 16.13 15.89
C ARG A 161 16.20 15.16 14.85
N TRP A 162 15.09 15.55 14.29
CA TRP A 162 14.38 14.79 13.29
C TRP A 162 14.72 15.24 11.87
N THR A 163 14.95 14.29 10.99
CA THR A 163 14.87 14.51 9.55
C THR A 163 13.45 14.14 9.12
N ILE A 164 12.77 15.04 8.43
CA ILE A 164 11.41 14.84 7.96
C ILE A 164 11.46 14.67 6.44
N LEU A 165 10.88 13.56 5.97
CA LEU A 165 10.77 13.23 4.55
C LEU A 165 9.30 13.30 4.16
N THR A 166 8.97 14.13 3.20
CA THR A 166 7.61 14.27 2.66
C THR A 166 7.51 13.52 1.35
N ILE A 167 6.47 12.70 1.22
CA ILE A 167 6.22 11.83 0.06
C ILE A 167 4.79 12.09 -0.40
N PRO A 168 4.57 13.06 -1.30
CA PRO A 168 3.26 13.32 -1.87
C PRO A 168 2.73 12.07 -2.60
N ASP A 169 1.44 11.80 -2.49
CA ASP A 169 0.80 10.81 -3.34
C ASP A 169 0.63 11.32 -4.77
N GLY A 170 0.39 10.41 -5.69
CA GLY A 170 0.14 10.76 -7.08
C GLY A 170 1.00 10.02 -8.09
N TYR A 171 0.55 10.09 -9.35
CA TYR A 171 1.20 9.39 -10.46
C TYR A 171 2.59 9.97 -10.76
N ASP A 172 2.76 11.28 -10.70
CA ASP A 172 4.03 11.95 -11.02
C ASP A 172 5.13 11.59 -10.04
N THR A 173 4.83 11.55 -8.73
CA THR A 173 5.77 11.09 -7.69
C THR A 173 6.16 9.64 -7.93
N ALA A 174 5.17 8.77 -8.19
CA ALA A 174 5.42 7.36 -8.43
C ALA A 174 6.27 7.11 -9.68
N THR A 175 6.01 7.81 -10.78
CA THR A 175 6.78 7.66 -12.02
C THR A 175 8.19 8.20 -11.88
N LYS A 176 8.38 9.35 -11.24
CA LYS A 176 9.72 9.92 -10.96
C LYS A 176 10.58 8.94 -10.16
N ALA A 177 10.02 8.34 -9.08
CA ALA A 177 10.72 7.33 -8.29
C ALA A 177 11.13 6.11 -9.11
N LEU A 178 10.21 5.57 -9.90
CA LEU A 178 10.43 4.40 -10.75
C LEU A 178 11.44 4.66 -11.89
N GLU A 179 11.47 5.86 -12.43
CA GLU A 179 12.42 6.27 -13.48
C GLU A 179 13.83 6.45 -12.90
N THR A 180 13.94 7.00 -11.69
CA THR A 180 15.24 7.14 -11.00
C THR A 180 15.87 5.77 -10.80
N VAL A 181 15.15 4.81 -10.26
CA VAL A 181 15.67 3.44 -10.07
C VAL A 181 16.00 2.75 -11.41
N ALA A 182 15.16 2.94 -12.44
CA ALA A 182 15.42 2.34 -13.75
C ALA A 182 16.70 2.91 -14.42
N ALA A 183 17.04 4.16 -14.16
CA ALA A 183 18.27 4.77 -14.65
C ALA A 183 19.52 4.24 -13.93
N ASP A 184 19.41 3.94 -12.63
CA ASP A 184 20.50 3.45 -11.80
C ASP A 184 20.75 1.93 -11.97
N SER A 185 19.73 1.18 -12.44
CA SER A 185 19.74 -0.29 -12.50
C SER A 185 20.00 -0.82 -13.90
N LEU A 186 21.14 -0.48 -14.52
CA LEU A 186 21.49 -0.98 -15.85
C LEU A 186 21.76 -2.51 -15.91
N ASP A 187 21.89 -3.19 -14.77
CA ASP A 187 22.35 -4.59 -14.70
C ASP A 187 21.41 -5.60 -14.02
N SER A 188 20.24 -5.22 -13.51
CA SER A 188 19.36 -6.17 -12.82
C SER A 188 18.19 -6.62 -13.68
N LEU A 189 18.29 -7.84 -14.25
CA LEU A 189 17.27 -8.50 -15.09
C LEU A 189 16.10 -9.11 -14.28
N ALA A 190 16.16 -9.18 -12.97
CA ALA A 190 15.10 -9.72 -12.13
C ALA A 190 14.68 -8.70 -11.07
N PRO A 191 13.38 -8.46 -10.88
CA PRO A 191 12.92 -7.64 -9.76
C PRO A 191 13.35 -8.32 -8.46
N PRO A 192 13.94 -7.57 -7.49
CA PRO A 192 14.31 -8.10 -6.19
C PRO A 192 13.09 -8.65 -5.44
N ASP A 193 13.32 -9.46 -4.41
CA ASP A 193 12.23 -9.78 -3.48
C ASP A 193 11.68 -8.48 -2.88
N THR A 194 10.42 -8.19 -3.22
CA THR A 194 9.72 -6.97 -2.84
C THR A 194 8.65 -7.21 -1.78
N SER A 195 8.57 -8.44 -1.23
CA SER A 195 7.61 -8.79 -0.20
C SER A 195 7.81 -7.93 1.05
N GLY A 196 6.73 -7.31 1.52
CA GLY A 196 6.73 -6.45 2.70
C GLY A 196 7.44 -5.10 2.54
N LYS A 197 7.87 -4.73 1.34
CA LYS A 197 8.60 -3.48 1.11
C LYS A 197 7.66 -2.36 0.66
N PRO A 198 7.48 -1.28 1.44
CA PRO A 198 6.76 -0.09 0.98
C PRO A 198 7.43 0.52 -0.24
N GLY A 199 6.63 0.95 -1.23
CA GLY A 199 7.19 1.57 -2.43
C GLY A 199 6.28 1.60 -3.64
N TYR A 200 6.89 1.79 -4.78
CA TYR A 200 6.24 1.95 -6.07
C TYR A 200 6.51 0.73 -6.94
N TYR A 201 5.45 0.19 -7.52
CA TYR A 201 5.47 -1.03 -8.33
C TYR A 201 4.94 -0.72 -9.72
N ARG A 202 5.75 -0.91 -10.76
CA ARG A 202 5.33 -0.75 -12.15
C ARG A 202 5.11 -2.11 -12.77
N PHE A 203 3.88 -2.40 -13.17
CA PHE A 203 3.52 -3.59 -13.91
C PHE A 203 3.20 -3.27 -15.37
N GLN A 204 3.48 -4.23 -16.23
CA GLN A 204 2.99 -4.28 -17.59
C GLN A 204 1.94 -5.39 -17.69
N ALA A 205 0.71 -5.05 -18.06
CA ALA A 205 -0.42 -5.99 -18.08
C ALA A 205 -1.17 -5.97 -19.41
N VAL A 206 -1.67 -7.14 -19.83
CA VAL A 206 -2.58 -7.28 -20.97
C VAL A 206 -3.94 -7.72 -20.46
N PHE A 207 -4.94 -6.86 -20.58
CA PHE A 207 -6.30 -7.15 -20.15
C PHE A 207 -7.14 -7.74 -21.29
N SER A 208 -8.01 -8.70 -20.98
CA SER A 208 -9.10 -9.12 -21.87
C SER A 208 -10.18 -8.03 -21.89
N ARG A 209 -10.79 -7.78 -23.06
CA ARG A 209 -11.74 -6.66 -23.20
C ARG A 209 -13.19 -7.01 -22.89
N SER A 210 -13.46 -8.14 -22.29
CA SER A 210 -14.82 -8.60 -21.99
C SER A 210 -15.25 -8.17 -20.60
N GLY A 211 -16.17 -7.22 -20.49
CA GLY A 211 -16.84 -6.87 -19.25
C GLY A 211 -16.19 -5.74 -18.43
N ASN A 212 -16.68 -5.57 -17.22
CA ASN A 212 -16.08 -4.70 -16.22
C ASN A 212 -14.85 -5.42 -15.62
N ILE A 213 -13.77 -4.70 -15.47
CA ILE A 213 -12.52 -5.21 -14.89
C ILE A 213 -12.35 -4.54 -13.54
N TYR A 214 -12.04 -5.35 -12.54
CA TYR A 214 -11.64 -4.89 -11.21
C TYR A 214 -10.26 -5.43 -10.90
N LEU A 215 -9.32 -4.58 -10.55
CA LEU A 215 -8.05 -5.00 -9.99
C LEU A 215 -8.29 -5.50 -8.56
N ASN A 216 -7.75 -6.68 -8.25
CA ASN A 216 -7.75 -7.22 -6.90
C ASN A 216 -6.44 -6.86 -6.22
N MET A 217 -6.52 -6.08 -5.14
CA MET A 217 -5.39 -5.56 -4.37
C MET A 217 -5.18 -6.31 -3.04
N GLU A 218 -5.81 -7.48 -2.82
CA GLU A 218 -5.69 -8.26 -1.57
C GLU A 218 -4.25 -8.66 -1.21
N ASN A 219 -3.38 -8.78 -2.20
CA ASN A 219 -1.95 -9.04 -1.98
C ASN A 219 -1.16 -7.80 -1.56
N PHE A 220 -1.72 -6.61 -1.72
CA PHE A 220 -1.13 -5.33 -1.38
C PHE A 220 -1.69 -4.86 -0.03
N GLY A 221 -0.98 -3.94 0.62
CA GLY A 221 -1.40 -3.43 1.91
C GLY A 221 -2.38 -2.28 1.78
N ARG A 222 -1.89 -1.08 1.56
CA ARG A 222 -2.69 0.14 1.42
C ARG A 222 -1.98 1.14 0.52
N GLY A 223 -2.71 1.82 -0.34
CA GLY A 223 -2.09 2.75 -1.25
C GLY A 223 -2.98 3.23 -2.38
N GLN A 224 -2.38 3.57 -3.50
CA GLN A 224 -3.03 4.14 -4.68
C GLN A 224 -2.65 3.38 -5.94
N VAL A 225 -3.58 3.28 -6.88
CA VAL A 225 -3.36 2.58 -8.16
C VAL A 225 -3.64 3.50 -9.33
N PHE A 226 -2.80 3.39 -10.34
CA PHE A 226 -2.93 4.09 -11.61
C PHE A 226 -2.89 3.12 -12.78
N VAL A 227 -3.72 3.35 -13.78
CA VAL A 227 -3.70 2.61 -15.06
C VAL A 227 -3.49 3.60 -16.21
N ASN A 228 -2.38 3.46 -16.92
CA ASN A 228 -1.99 4.36 -17.99
C ASN A 228 -2.05 5.84 -17.60
N GLY A 229 -1.59 6.19 -16.39
CA GLY A 229 -1.59 7.54 -15.83
C GLY A 229 -2.92 7.98 -15.19
N ASN A 230 -3.98 7.18 -15.27
CA ASN A 230 -5.27 7.52 -14.69
C ASN A 230 -5.42 6.87 -13.31
N SER A 231 -5.72 7.67 -12.29
CA SER A 231 -5.98 7.16 -10.95
C SER A 231 -7.25 6.32 -10.92
N LEU A 232 -7.16 5.15 -10.27
CA LEU A 232 -8.31 4.33 -9.92
C LEU A 232 -8.82 4.64 -8.50
N GLY A 233 -8.08 5.44 -7.74
CA GLY A 233 -8.32 5.73 -6.34
C GLY A 233 -7.43 4.91 -5.40
N TYR A 234 -7.86 4.86 -4.15
CA TYR A 234 -7.14 4.22 -3.06
C TYR A 234 -7.64 2.81 -2.80
N PHE A 235 -6.72 1.93 -2.41
CA PHE A 235 -7.03 0.58 -1.93
C PHE A 235 -6.58 0.40 -0.48
N SER A 236 -7.28 -0.50 0.22
CA SER A 236 -7.00 -0.90 1.60
C SER A 236 -7.58 -2.29 1.87
N GLU A 237 -7.38 -2.84 3.05
CA GLU A 237 -8.02 -4.10 3.46
C GLU A 237 -9.55 -4.05 3.35
N THR A 238 -10.15 -2.87 3.59
CA THR A 238 -11.61 -2.67 3.49
C THR A 238 -12.08 -2.31 2.09
N ASN A 239 -11.18 -1.95 1.19
CA ASN A 239 -11.46 -1.63 -0.21
C ASN A 239 -10.41 -2.25 -1.14
N PRO A 240 -10.35 -3.60 -1.23
CA PRO A 240 -9.31 -4.29 -2.00
C PRO A 240 -9.62 -4.38 -3.50
N SER A 241 -10.74 -3.84 -3.99
CA SER A 241 -11.20 -4.04 -5.36
C SER A 241 -11.44 -2.71 -6.06
N LEU A 242 -10.65 -2.40 -7.09
CA LEU A 242 -10.73 -1.13 -7.82
C LEU A 242 -11.18 -1.33 -9.26
N GLN A 243 -12.24 -0.64 -9.67
CA GLN A 243 -12.77 -0.71 -11.03
C GLN A 243 -11.84 -0.03 -12.03
N VAL A 244 -11.48 -0.75 -13.08
CA VAL A 244 -10.76 -0.21 -14.23
C VAL A 244 -11.77 0.24 -15.29
N LEU A 245 -11.87 1.54 -15.50
CA LEU A 245 -12.75 2.05 -16.52
C LEU A 245 -12.20 1.71 -17.91
N ARG A 246 -13.08 1.19 -18.79
CA ARG A 246 -12.69 0.76 -20.13
C ARG A 246 -11.96 1.84 -20.94
N ARG A 247 -12.28 3.11 -20.74
CA ARG A 247 -11.62 4.24 -21.39
C ARG A 247 -10.15 4.41 -21.02
N TYR A 248 -9.71 3.84 -19.89
CA TYR A 248 -8.31 3.89 -19.45
C TYR A 248 -7.46 2.80 -20.09
N LEU A 249 -8.09 1.79 -20.70
CA LEU A 249 -7.40 0.64 -21.27
C LEU A 249 -6.99 0.89 -22.73
N LYS A 250 -5.75 0.51 -23.04
CA LYS A 250 -5.18 0.47 -24.39
C LYS A 250 -5.26 -0.95 -24.98
N ARG A 251 -5.16 -1.06 -26.30
CA ARG A 251 -4.95 -2.36 -26.95
C ARG A 251 -3.55 -2.85 -26.67
N GLY A 252 -3.40 -4.12 -26.24
CA GLY A 252 -2.11 -4.70 -25.88
C GLY A 252 -1.71 -4.37 -24.46
N PHE A 253 -0.47 -3.94 -24.29
CA PHE A 253 0.08 -3.66 -22.95
C PHE A 253 -0.48 -2.38 -22.35
N ASN A 254 -0.80 -2.48 -21.07
CA ASN A 254 -1.19 -1.36 -20.20
C ASN A 254 -0.19 -1.28 -19.06
N GLU A 255 0.19 -0.07 -18.71
CA GLU A 255 0.94 0.19 -17.51
C GLU A 255 0.01 0.23 -16.31
N VAL A 256 0.39 -0.46 -15.24
CA VAL A 256 -0.26 -0.35 -13.94
C VAL A 256 0.81 0.05 -12.93
N VAL A 257 0.61 1.19 -12.29
CA VAL A 257 1.48 1.68 -11.22
C VAL A 257 0.74 1.55 -9.90
N VAL A 258 1.37 0.90 -8.93
CA VAL A 258 0.85 0.75 -7.57
C VAL A 258 1.80 1.47 -6.63
N PHE A 259 1.29 2.39 -5.85
CA PHE A 259 1.96 2.94 -4.68
C PHE A 259 1.42 2.21 -3.45
N ASP A 260 2.26 1.45 -2.76
CA ASP A 260 1.91 0.69 -1.57
C ASP A 260 2.76 1.15 -0.38
N VAL A 261 2.12 1.74 0.62
CA VAL A 261 2.79 2.31 1.80
C VAL A 261 3.07 1.30 2.90
N VAL A 262 2.48 0.10 2.79
CA VAL A 262 2.66 -1.00 3.76
C VAL A 262 3.63 -2.04 3.23
N GLY A 263 3.61 -2.24 1.91
CA GLY A 263 4.30 -3.30 1.20
C GLY A 263 3.43 -4.55 1.00
N PRO A 264 3.49 -5.15 -0.18
CA PRO A 264 2.66 -6.30 -0.54
C PRO A 264 3.14 -7.58 0.15
N ARG A 265 2.21 -8.51 0.41
CA ARG A 265 2.56 -9.90 0.75
C ARG A 265 3.29 -10.58 -0.41
N GLN A 266 2.82 -10.31 -1.62
CA GLN A 266 3.44 -10.68 -2.89
C GLN A 266 3.11 -9.60 -3.90
N ALA A 267 4.10 -9.11 -4.65
CA ALA A 267 3.90 -8.14 -5.71
C ALA A 267 3.30 -8.79 -6.96
N VAL A 268 2.10 -9.34 -6.83
CA VAL A 268 1.34 -10.00 -7.91
C VAL A 268 0.03 -9.27 -8.13
N LEU A 269 -0.13 -8.75 -9.34
CA LEU A 269 -1.35 -8.09 -9.78
C LEU A 269 -2.34 -9.12 -10.33
N SER A 270 -3.57 -9.10 -9.83
CA SER A 270 -4.68 -9.92 -10.33
C SER A 270 -5.90 -9.06 -10.65
N ALA A 271 -6.85 -9.61 -11.42
CA ALA A 271 -8.09 -8.92 -11.74
C ALA A 271 -9.26 -9.92 -11.88
N GLN A 272 -10.44 -9.41 -11.62
CA GLN A 272 -11.71 -10.15 -11.63
C GLN A 272 -12.79 -9.34 -12.37
N ASP A 273 -13.89 -9.99 -12.69
CA ASP A 273 -15.03 -9.38 -13.42
C ASP A 273 -16.10 -8.78 -12.47
N GLN A 274 -15.96 -8.99 -11.17
CA GLN A 274 -16.86 -8.46 -10.14
C GLN A 274 -16.05 -7.88 -8.98
N SER A 275 -16.60 -6.85 -8.31
CA SER A 275 -16.02 -6.34 -7.08
C SER A 275 -16.08 -7.37 -5.97
N THR A 276 -15.02 -7.50 -5.17
CA THR A 276 -14.99 -8.31 -3.95
C THR A 276 -15.70 -7.64 -2.77
N VAL A 277 -16.04 -6.37 -2.90
CA VAL A 277 -16.74 -5.61 -1.87
C VAL A 277 -18.21 -6.04 -1.86
N GLY A 278 -18.62 -6.76 -0.82
CA GLY A 278 -20.03 -7.15 -0.59
C GLY A 278 -20.33 -8.64 -0.72
N GLN A 279 -19.34 -9.52 -0.61
CA GLN A 279 -19.55 -10.95 -0.36
C GLN A 279 -19.37 -11.32 1.10
#